data_d811b6b2ceb3b6ec89f7812a47105f23
#
_entry.id   d811b6b2ceb3b6ec89f7812a47105f23
#
_cell.length_a   1.000
_cell.length_b   1.000
_cell.length_c   1.000
_cell.angle_alpha   90.00
_cell.angle_beta   90.00
_cell.angle_gamma   90.00
#
_symmetry.space_group_name_H-M   'P 1'
#
loop_
_entity.id
_entity.type
_entity.pdbx_description
1 polymer ?
#
loop_
_entity_poly.entity_id
_entity_poly.type
_entity_poly.pdbx_seq_one_letter_code
_entity_poly.pdbx_strand_id
1 'polypeptide(L)'
;MKQRLKRHARSRLGLLAGAAFSLLSAQPAKATDEIQVYNAGIAAPGQFTIQQHLNYIALGQKDPPFPGGLVSHNSLNGTPEFAYGVTDWWEVGLYLPFAVQNQQFLSDSFKLRTLFVSPNAGQRNFFYGINFEFSNETPKFSQTRFGMEIRPIIGVRKGDWEFIVNPIVGIGFGKNGEADFTPAARIARKLGPDLSIGLEHYADFGEIGNFKKLGDQQHTLFAVTDFTLGIFGVNFGVGYGLTPASDRWVIKTIVGYAFPVPGSNSEANARLITPVNPMAHASARPFQP
;
A
#
# COMPACT_ATOMS: atom_id res chain seq x y z
N MET A 1 -46.19 -73.02 -36.65
CA MET A 1 -45.17 -72.97 -35.61
C MET A 1 -44.47 -71.64 -35.76
N LYS A 2 -44.75 -70.64 -34.92
CA LYS A 2 -44.25 -69.27 -35.01
C LYS A 2 -43.44 -68.98 -33.76
N GLN A 3 -42.12 -68.83 -33.83
CA GLN A 3 -41.33 -68.37 -32.77
C GLN A 3 -41.19 -66.80 -32.86
N ARG A 4 -41.56 -66.13 -31.77
CA ARG A 4 -41.42 -64.71 -31.57
C ARG A 4 -40.02 -64.40 -31.03
N LEU A 5 -39.25 -63.61 -31.79
CA LEU A 5 -38.04 -62.99 -31.28
C LEU A 5 -38.39 -61.74 -30.44
N LYS A 6 -37.95 -61.75 -29.17
CA LYS A 6 -37.98 -60.59 -28.28
C LYS A 6 -36.69 -59.76 -28.54
N ARG A 7 -36.87 -58.54 -29.01
CA ARG A 7 -35.81 -57.56 -29.08
C ARG A 7 -35.63 -56.91 -27.70
N HIS A 8 -34.49 -57.07 -27.12
CA HIS A 8 -34.06 -56.27 -25.96
C HIS A 8 -33.55 -54.91 -26.42
N ALA A 9 -34.27 -53.85 -26.04
CA ALA A 9 -33.82 -52.49 -26.15
C ALA A 9 -32.81 -52.23 -25.01
N ARG A 10 -31.57 -52.03 -25.34
CA ARG A 10 -30.55 -51.54 -24.43
C ARG A 10 -30.64 -50.01 -24.42
N SER A 11 -31.17 -49.43 -23.34
CA SER A 11 -31.08 -48.00 -23.02
C SER A 11 -29.64 -47.66 -22.72
N ARG A 12 -29.00 -46.90 -23.58
CA ARG A 12 -27.73 -46.25 -23.28
C ARG A 12 -28.03 -44.99 -22.47
N LEU A 13 -27.80 -45.07 -21.17
CA LEU A 13 -27.78 -43.90 -20.29
C LEU A 13 -26.45 -43.18 -20.52
N GLY A 14 -26.49 -42.07 -21.28
CA GLY A 14 -25.37 -41.19 -21.48
C GLY A 14 -25.09 -40.43 -20.19
N LEU A 15 -23.97 -40.71 -19.54
CA LEU A 15 -23.40 -39.86 -18.48
C LEU A 15 -22.92 -38.57 -19.13
N LEU A 16 -23.67 -37.51 -18.98
CA LEU A 16 -23.20 -36.16 -19.17
C LEU A 16 -22.35 -35.78 -17.92
N ALA A 17 -21.04 -36.00 -18.03
CA ALA A 17 -20.09 -35.43 -17.10
C ALA A 17 -20.05 -33.91 -17.36
N GLY A 18 -20.81 -33.15 -16.59
CA GLY A 18 -20.71 -31.70 -16.50
C GLY A 18 -19.37 -31.34 -15.88
N ALA A 19 -18.41 -30.96 -16.71
CA ALA A 19 -17.23 -30.26 -16.25
C ALA A 19 -17.67 -28.90 -15.70
N ALA A 20 -17.84 -28.80 -14.39
CA ALA A 20 -17.91 -27.52 -13.71
C ALA A 20 -16.55 -26.85 -13.87
N PHE A 21 -16.42 -25.99 -14.87
CA PHE A 21 -15.35 -25.00 -14.93
C PHE A 21 -15.63 -24.05 -13.76
N SER A 22 -14.96 -24.28 -12.64
CA SER A 22 -14.80 -23.27 -11.60
C SER A 22 -14.03 -22.13 -12.25
N LEU A 23 -14.74 -21.09 -12.66
CA LEU A 23 -14.13 -19.79 -12.94
C LEU A 23 -13.53 -19.34 -11.60
N LEU A 24 -12.26 -19.68 -11.36
CA LEU A 24 -11.45 -18.98 -10.42
C LEU A 24 -11.39 -17.53 -10.96
N SER A 25 -12.19 -16.68 -10.39
CA SER A 25 -12.04 -15.25 -10.53
C SER A 25 -10.68 -14.89 -9.91
N ALA A 26 -9.64 -14.84 -10.75
CA ALA A 26 -8.37 -14.28 -10.35
C ALA A 26 -8.62 -12.81 -10.04
N GLN A 27 -8.54 -12.47 -8.77
CA GLN A 27 -8.70 -11.09 -8.31
C GLN A 27 -7.44 -10.30 -8.59
N PRO A 28 -7.53 -9.00 -8.93
CA PRO A 28 -6.38 -8.18 -9.22
C PRO A 28 -5.54 -8.01 -7.96
N ALA A 29 -4.37 -8.66 -7.91
CA ALA A 29 -3.35 -8.18 -7.00
C ALA A 29 -2.86 -6.87 -7.60
N LYS A 30 -3.04 -5.76 -6.88
CA LYS A 30 -2.40 -4.49 -7.21
C LYS A 30 -0.90 -4.73 -7.24
N ALA A 31 -0.23 -4.25 -8.28
CA ALA A 31 1.23 -4.15 -8.25
C ALA A 31 1.59 -3.41 -6.96
N THR A 32 2.49 -4.02 -6.16
CA THR A 32 2.85 -3.49 -4.84
C THR A 32 3.81 -2.33 -5.02
N ASP A 33 3.30 -1.21 -5.51
CA ASP A 33 4.07 -0.01 -5.84
C ASP A 33 4.38 0.83 -4.60
N GLU A 34 3.48 0.83 -3.61
CA GLU A 34 3.62 1.58 -2.37
C GLU A 34 3.25 0.71 -1.16
N ILE A 35 4.20 0.48 -0.25
CA ILE A 35 3.98 -0.23 1.01
C ILE A 35 4.26 0.74 2.16
N GLN A 36 3.23 1.48 2.59
CA GLN A 36 3.35 2.49 3.64
C GLN A 36 2.08 2.56 4.49
N VAL A 37 2.26 2.67 5.82
CA VAL A 37 1.19 3.08 6.73
C VAL A 37 1.27 4.60 6.90
N TYR A 38 0.20 5.31 6.54
CA TYR A 38 0.14 6.76 6.66
C TYR A 38 -0.09 7.18 8.11
N ASN A 39 0.75 8.08 8.59
CA ASN A 39 0.80 8.55 9.97
C ASN A 39 0.37 10.01 10.15
N ALA A 40 -0.33 10.57 9.15
CA ALA A 40 -0.73 11.97 9.09
C ALA A 40 0.44 12.98 9.06
N GLY A 41 1.64 12.54 8.65
CA GLY A 41 2.75 13.44 8.32
C GLY A 41 2.49 14.11 6.96
N ILE A 42 2.72 15.42 6.88
CA ILE A 42 2.64 16.21 5.65
C ILE A 42 3.80 17.20 5.56
N ALA A 43 4.09 17.66 4.36
CA ALA A 43 5.03 18.75 4.14
C ALA A 43 4.54 20.06 4.77
N ALA A 44 5.44 20.90 5.24
CA ALA A 44 5.09 22.23 5.73
C ALA A 44 4.50 23.10 4.60
N PRO A 45 3.68 24.12 4.90
CA PRO A 45 3.15 25.02 3.89
C PRO A 45 4.25 25.63 3.00
N GLY A 46 4.11 25.48 1.68
CA GLY A 46 5.10 25.94 0.70
C GLY A 46 6.30 25.02 0.52
N GLN A 47 6.35 23.88 1.22
CA GLN A 47 7.46 22.94 1.15
C GLN A 47 7.22 21.87 0.09
N PHE A 48 8.27 21.58 -0.65
CA PHE A 48 8.36 20.47 -1.58
C PHE A 48 9.05 19.28 -0.90
N THR A 49 8.55 18.06 -1.16
CA THR A 49 9.20 16.81 -0.74
C THR A 49 9.32 15.85 -1.89
N ILE A 50 10.34 15.01 -1.84
CA ILE A 50 10.49 13.87 -2.72
C ILE A 50 10.70 12.62 -1.87
N GLN A 51 10.00 11.53 -2.23
CA GLN A 51 10.22 10.21 -1.65
C GLN A 51 10.43 9.19 -2.77
N GLN A 52 11.31 8.23 -2.53
CA GLN A 52 11.47 7.08 -3.39
C GLN A 52 11.06 5.84 -2.62
N HIS A 53 9.98 5.22 -3.05
CA HIS A 53 9.55 3.91 -2.57
C HIS A 53 10.23 2.84 -3.43
N LEU A 54 10.78 1.81 -2.79
CA LEU A 54 11.36 0.64 -3.43
C LEU A 54 10.91 -0.61 -2.69
N ASN A 55 10.31 -1.54 -3.40
CA ASN A 55 9.81 -2.80 -2.87
C ASN A 55 10.35 -3.95 -3.70
N TYR A 56 11.21 -4.79 -3.10
CA TYR A 56 11.74 -5.97 -3.75
C TYR A 56 11.04 -7.23 -3.22
N ILE A 57 10.37 -7.95 -4.10
CA ILE A 57 9.67 -9.19 -3.77
C ILE A 57 10.59 -10.37 -4.11
N ALA A 58 11.35 -10.83 -3.11
CA ALA A 58 12.32 -11.90 -3.29
C ALA A 58 11.66 -13.26 -3.57
N LEU A 59 10.59 -13.56 -2.84
CA LEU A 59 9.79 -14.77 -3.01
C LEU A 59 8.31 -14.38 -3.05
N GLY A 60 7.74 -14.28 -4.23
CA GLY A 60 6.35 -13.92 -4.46
C GLY A 60 5.57 -15.00 -5.22
N GLN A 61 4.33 -14.66 -5.59
CA GLN A 61 3.48 -15.47 -6.45
C GLN A 61 4.10 -15.60 -7.84
N LYS A 62 4.07 -16.81 -8.41
CA LYS A 62 4.68 -17.09 -9.73
C LYS A 62 3.71 -16.92 -10.89
N ASP A 63 2.42 -16.88 -10.58
CA ASP A 63 1.38 -16.63 -11.55
C ASP A 63 0.98 -15.15 -11.49
N PRO A 64 0.67 -14.51 -12.62
CA PRO A 64 0.18 -13.14 -12.62
C PRO A 64 -1.22 -13.09 -11.98
N PRO A 65 -1.54 -12.01 -11.26
CA PRO A 65 -2.83 -11.87 -10.58
C PRO A 65 -4.02 -11.82 -11.54
N PHE A 66 -3.78 -11.44 -12.78
CA PHE A 66 -4.75 -11.43 -13.88
C PHE A 66 -4.02 -11.65 -15.22
N PRO A 67 -4.74 -12.07 -16.28
CA PRO A 67 -4.13 -12.30 -17.58
C PRO A 67 -3.38 -11.08 -18.12
N GLY A 68 -2.07 -11.23 -18.32
CA GLY A 68 -1.19 -10.16 -18.81
C GLY A 68 -0.64 -9.22 -17.73
N GLY A 69 -1.02 -9.40 -16.46
CA GLY A 69 -0.47 -8.66 -15.31
C GLY A 69 0.98 -9.00 -14.99
N LEU A 70 1.57 -8.22 -14.10
CA LEU A 70 2.92 -8.45 -13.60
C LEU A 70 2.95 -9.63 -12.61
N VAL A 71 4.02 -10.42 -12.67
CA VAL A 71 4.29 -11.47 -11.70
C VAL A 71 5.05 -10.88 -10.53
N SER A 72 4.62 -11.12 -9.30
CA SER A 72 5.30 -10.54 -8.14
C SER A 72 6.64 -11.18 -7.82
N HIS A 73 6.82 -12.47 -8.15
CA HIS A 73 8.06 -13.20 -7.84
C HIS A 73 9.29 -12.56 -8.51
N ASN A 74 10.32 -12.28 -7.69
CA ASN A 74 11.59 -11.70 -8.13
C ASN A 74 11.41 -10.39 -8.92
N SER A 75 10.55 -9.50 -8.43
CA SER A 75 10.30 -8.19 -9.01
C SER A 75 10.75 -7.06 -8.09
N LEU A 76 11.24 -6.00 -8.68
CA LEU A 76 11.48 -4.72 -8.01
C LEU A 76 10.38 -3.74 -8.46
N ASN A 77 9.64 -3.21 -7.52
CA ASN A 77 8.66 -2.16 -7.76
C ASN A 77 9.16 -0.87 -7.12
N GLY A 78 8.89 0.25 -7.75
CA GLY A 78 9.30 1.54 -7.22
C GLY A 78 8.34 2.64 -7.59
N THR A 79 8.32 3.68 -6.76
CA THR A 79 7.45 4.83 -6.95
C THR A 79 8.16 6.09 -6.48
N PRO A 80 8.67 6.94 -7.38
CA PRO A 80 8.98 8.32 -7.05
C PRO A 80 7.67 9.03 -6.66
N GLU A 81 7.67 9.64 -5.51
CA GLU A 81 6.60 10.50 -5.01
C GLU A 81 7.10 11.93 -4.89
N PHE A 82 6.31 12.86 -5.38
CA PHE A 82 6.52 14.31 -5.25
C PHE A 82 5.34 14.87 -4.50
N ALA A 83 5.58 15.61 -3.41
CA ALA A 83 4.50 16.21 -2.65
C ALA A 83 4.76 17.69 -2.37
N TYR A 84 3.68 18.45 -2.16
CA TYR A 84 3.70 19.86 -1.85
C TYR A 84 2.71 20.20 -0.74
N GLY A 85 3.21 20.78 0.34
CA GLY A 85 2.38 21.27 1.44
C GLY A 85 1.66 22.55 1.03
N VAL A 86 0.33 22.47 0.90
CA VAL A 86 -0.50 23.62 0.55
C VAL A 86 -0.84 24.43 1.81
N THR A 87 -1.19 23.75 2.89
CA THR A 87 -1.42 24.32 4.22
C THR A 87 -0.83 23.39 5.29
N ASP A 88 -1.00 23.69 6.56
CA ASP A 88 -0.58 22.84 7.69
C ASP A 88 -1.51 21.62 7.91
N TRP A 89 -2.54 21.45 7.07
CA TRP A 89 -3.51 20.34 7.11
C TRP A 89 -3.85 19.77 5.73
N TRP A 90 -3.27 20.29 4.65
CA TRP A 90 -3.52 19.86 3.28
C TRP A 90 -2.24 19.74 2.47
N GLU A 91 -2.05 18.59 1.82
CA GLU A 91 -0.94 18.27 0.94
C GLU A 91 -1.45 17.67 -0.36
N VAL A 92 -0.79 17.96 -1.46
CA VAL A 92 -1.03 17.33 -2.77
C VAL A 92 0.22 16.57 -3.21
N GLY A 93 0.04 15.51 -3.99
CA GLY A 93 1.16 14.68 -4.44
C GLY A 93 0.94 14.07 -5.82
N LEU A 94 2.05 13.66 -6.41
CA LEU A 94 2.15 12.93 -7.68
C LEU A 94 3.04 11.71 -7.48
N TYR A 95 2.57 10.55 -7.93
CA TYR A 95 3.30 9.30 -7.97
C TYR A 95 3.54 8.84 -9.40
N LEU A 96 4.73 8.31 -9.66
CA LEU A 96 5.13 7.75 -10.95
C LEU A 96 5.59 6.30 -10.77
N PRO A 97 4.68 5.32 -10.65
CA PRO A 97 5.03 3.93 -10.36
C PRO A 97 5.78 3.27 -11.53
N PHE A 98 6.68 2.34 -11.18
CA PHE A 98 7.37 1.48 -12.13
C PHE A 98 7.64 0.11 -11.53
N ALA A 99 7.92 -0.86 -12.40
CA ALA A 99 8.41 -2.17 -12.01
C ALA A 99 9.62 -2.57 -12.88
N VAL A 100 10.51 -3.36 -12.28
CA VAL A 100 11.59 -4.05 -13.01
C VAL A 100 11.39 -5.55 -12.86
N GLN A 101 11.12 -6.21 -13.95
CA GLN A 101 10.91 -7.65 -14.01
C GLN A 101 11.62 -8.25 -15.21
N ASN A 102 12.31 -9.38 -15.03
CA ASN A 102 13.08 -10.03 -16.10
C ASN A 102 14.02 -9.08 -16.85
N GLN A 103 14.70 -8.17 -16.11
CA GLN A 103 15.59 -7.14 -16.63
C GLN A 103 14.90 -6.09 -17.53
N GLN A 104 13.58 -6.04 -17.54
CA GLN A 104 12.80 -5.05 -18.25
C GLN A 104 12.26 -3.99 -17.28
N PHE A 105 12.48 -2.73 -17.62
CA PHE A 105 11.85 -1.60 -16.94
C PHE A 105 10.46 -1.38 -17.54
N LEU A 106 9.45 -1.35 -16.67
CA LEU A 106 8.05 -1.15 -17.02
C LEU A 106 7.54 0.04 -16.23
N SER A 107 7.22 1.12 -16.89
CA SER A 107 6.56 2.26 -16.25
C SER A 107 5.06 2.05 -16.24
N ASP A 108 4.44 2.38 -15.13
CA ASP A 108 3.01 2.64 -15.09
C ASP A 108 2.73 4.08 -15.54
N SER A 109 1.48 4.53 -15.44
CA SER A 109 1.13 5.90 -15.79
C SER A 109 1.42 6.84 -14.61
N PHE A 110 0.42 7.27 -13.87
CA PHE A 110 0.60 8.17 -12.71
C PHE A 110 -0.55 8.02 -11.71
N LYS A 111 -0.29 8.47 -10.47
CA LYS A 111 -1.33 8.68 -9.47
C LYS A 111 -1.27 10.11 -8.95
N LEU A 112 -2.42 10.70 -8.71
CA LEU A 112 -2.58 12.00 -8.07
C LEU A 112 -3.12 11.79 -6.66
N ARG A 113 -2.52 12.48 -5.70
CA ARG A 113 -2.87 12.38 -4.29
C ARG A 113 -3.34 13.71 -3.72
N THR A 114 -4.33 13.66 -2.84
CA THR A 114 -4.67 14.76 -1.95
C THR A 114 -4.89 14.24 -0.53
N LEU A 115 -4.12 14.77 0.41
CA LEU A 115 -4.09 14.33 1.81
C LEU A 115 -4.54 15.47 2.72
N PHE A 116 -5.54 15.18 3.54
CA PHE A 116 -6.03 16.08 4.58
C PHE A 116 -5.75 15.47 5.95
N VAL A 117 -5.21 16.25 6.87
CA VAL A 117 -4.88 15.79 8.22
C VAL A 117 -5.42 16.73 9.28
N SER A 118 -5.58 16.25 10.50
CA SER A 118 -5.90 17.12 11.64
C SER A 118 -4.80 18.17 11.82
N PRO A 119 -5.14 19.45 12.06
CA PRO A 119 -4.14 20.50 12.25
C PRO A 119 -3.14 20.14 13.33
N ASN A 120 -1.84 20.35 13.06
CA ASN A 120 -0.73 19.96 13.95
C ASN A 120 -0.72 18.46 14.31
N ALA A 121 -1.09 17.57 13.36
CA ALA A 121 -1.16 16.13 13.58
C ALA A 121 0.12 15.56 14.20
N GLY A 122 1.30 16.05 13.81
CA GLY A 122 2.60 15.63 14.35
C GLY A 122 2.81 15.90 15.84
N GLN A 123 2.06 16.83 16.44
CA GLN A 123 2.18 17.24 17.85
C GLN A 123 1.05 16.69 18.74
N ARG A 124 0.08 16.00 18.14
CA ARG A 124 -1.11 15.49 18.86
C ARG A 124 -0.90 14.05 19.33
N ASN A 125 -1.42 13.74 20.50
CA ASN A 125 -1.53 12.36 20.97
C ASN A 125 -2.55 11.54 20.17
N PHE A 126 -3.67 12.17 19.79
CA PHE A 126 -4.65 11.62 18.86
C PHE A 126 -4.63 12.45 17.57
N PHE A 127 -4.47 11.77 16.44
CA PHE A 127 -4.46 12.38 15.13
C PHE A 127 -5.28 11.57 14.15
N TYR A 128 -5.78 12.26 13.14
CA TYR A 128 -6.57 11.65 12.07
C TYR A 128 -6.33 12.38 10.75
N GLY A 129 -6.71 11.72 9.69
CA GLY A 129 -6.65 12.27 8.34
C GLY A 129 -7.40 11.41 7.35
N ILE A 130 -7.42 11.85 6.12
CA ILE A 130 -7.94 11.10 4.98
C ILE A 130 -7.13 11.42 3.74
N ASN A 131 -6.70 10.38 3.05
CA ASN A 131 -6.01 10.48 1.78
C ASN A 131 -6.91 9.96 0.67
N PHE A 132 -6.88 10.65 -0.47
CA PHE A 132 -7.50 10.23 -1.71
C PHE A 132 -6.41 10.15 -2.77
N GLU A 133 -6.34 9.01 -3.47
CA GLU A 133 -5.48 8.81 -4.60
C GLU A 133 -6.32 8.47 -5.82
N PHE A 134 -6.09 9.18 -6.90
CA PHE A 134 -6.66 8.87 -8.21
C PHE A 134 -5.55 8.30 -9.10
N SER A 135 -5.77 7.10 -9.63
CA SER A 135 -4.80 6.41 -10.48
C SER A 135 -5.26 6.35 -11.93
N ASN A 136 -4.30 6.51 -12.83
CA ASN A 136 -4.38 6.11 -14.23
C ASN A 136 -3.32 5.02 -14.41
N GLU A 137 -3.73 3.79 -14.72
CA GLU A 137 -2.85 2.62 -14.70
C GLU A 137 -2.79 1.96 -16.08
N THR A 138 -1.65 1.38 -16.40
CA THR A 138 -1.49 0.62 -17.63
C THR A 138 -1.97 -0.83 -17.45
N PRO A 139 -2.32 -1.55 -18.53
CA PRO A 139 -2.84 -2.92 -18.46
C PRO A 139 -1.89 -3.95 -17.83
N LYS A 140 -0.62 -3.61 -17.61
CA LYS A 140 0.33 -4.45 -16.90
C LYS A 140 0.17 -4.36 -15.38
N PHE A 141 -0.26 -3.21 -14.88
CA PHE A 141 -0.37 -2.90 -13.46
C PHE A 141 -1.79 -3.11 -12.92
N SER A 142 -2.82 -2.91 -13.74
CA SER A 142 -4.20 -3.04 -13.31
C SER A 142 -5.13 -3.55 -14.42
N GLN A 143 -6.22 -4.22 -14.04
CA GLN A 143 -7.32 -4.58 -14.94
C GLN A 143 -8.24 -3.38 -15.26
N THR A 144 -8.19 -2.35 -14.44
CA THR A 144 -8.94 -1.10 -14.63
C THR A 144 -7.96 0.02 -14.92
N ARG A 145 -8.27 0.81 -15.94
CA ARG A 145 -7.43 1.94 -16.33
C ARG A 145 -7.43 3.05 -15.29
N PHE A 146 -8.57 3.27 -14.65
CA PHE A 146 -8.75 4.31 -13.66
C PHE A 146 -9.18 3.69 -12.35
N GLY A 147 -8.60 4.17 -11.27
CA GLY A 147 -8.92 3.77 -9.93
C GLY A 147 -8.90 4.94 -8.96
N MET A 148 -9.43 4.70 -7.77
CA MET A 148 -9.34 5.61 -6.64
C MET A 148 -9.06 4.81 -5.38
N GLU A 149 -8.20 5.33 -4.53
CA GLU A 149 -8.03 4.83 -3.17
C GLU A 149 -8.53 5.88 -2.19
N ILE A 150 -9.26 5.42 -1.17
CA ILE A 150 -9.66 6.21 -0.02
C ILE A 150 -8.97 5.60 1.18
N ARG A 151 -8.09 6.37 1.85
CA ARG A 151 -7.29 5.91 2.99
C ARG A 151 -7.52 6.80 4.21
N PRO A 152 -8.48 6.48 5.07
CA PRO A 152 -8.58 7.11 6.38
C PRO A 152 -7.34 6.82 7.22
N ILE A 153 -6.97 7.77 8.07
CA ILE A 153 -5.84 7.69 8.99
C ILE A 153 -6.38 7.90 10.39
N ILE A 154 -6.11 6.97 11.29
CA ILE A 154 -6.47 7.09 12.70
C ILE A 154 -5.26 6.66 13.50
N GLY A 155 -4.73 7.56 14.34
CA GLY A 155 -3.53 7.28 15.11
C GLY A 155 -3.55 7.81 16.52
N VAL A 156 -2.83 7.11 17.40
CA VAL A 156 -2.64 7.48 18.82
C VAL A 156 -1.17 7.37 19.17
N ARG A 157 -0.63 8.39 19.83
CA ARG A 157 0.70 8.41 20.45
C ARG A 157 0.58 8.41 21.97
N LYS A 158 1.29 7.50 22.63
CA LYS A 158 1.33 7.40 24.09
C LYS A 158 2.76 7.12 24.56
N GLY A 159 3.40 8.13 25.15
CA GLY A 159 4.83 8.08 25.43
C GLY A 159 5.62 7.86 24.15
N ASP A 160 6.49 6.84 24.15
CA ASP A 160 7.30 6.49 22.97
C ASP A 160 6.55 5.60 21.95
N TRP A 161 5.30 5.21 22.22
CA TRP A 161 4.53 4.33 21.37
C TRP A 161 3.63 5.08 20.41
N GLU A 162 3.54 4.58 19.18
CA GLU A 162 2.61 5.02 18.15
C GLU A 162 1.81 3.83 17.64
N PHE A 163 0.49 4.02 17.53
CA PHE A 163 -0.47 3.05 16.99
C PHE A 163 -1.25 3.73 15.87
N ILE A 164 -1.30 3.10 14.71
CA ILE A 164 -2.00 3.65 13.53
C ILE A 164 -2.81 2.55 12.88
N VAL A 165 -3.99 2.92 12.36
CA VAL A 165 -4.77 2.12 11.43
C VAL A 165 -5.18 2.96 10.23
N ASN A 166 -5.07 2.37 9.05
CA ASN A 166 -5.56 2.91 7.79
C ASN A 166 -6.57 1.91 7.21
N PRO A 167 -7.88 2.10 7.42
CA PRO A 167 -8.92 1.29 6.79
C PRO A 167 -9.09 1.71 5.32
N ILE A 168 -8.32 1.09 4.44
CA ILE A 168 -8.19 1.48 3.04
C ILE A 168 -9.29 0.82 2.21
N VAL A 169 -9.89 1.60 1.30
CA VAL A 169 -10.80 1.11 0.27
C VAL A 169 -10.24 1.50 -1.09
N GLY A 170 -9.93 0.50 -1.90
CA GLY A 170 -9.54 0.67 -3.29
C GLY A 170 -10.76 0.49 -4.20
N ILE A 171 -10.93 1.35 -5.21
CA ILE A 171 -12.06 1.33 -6.14
C ILE A 171 -11.51 1.33 -7.55
N GLY A 172 -11.78 0.29 -8.32
CA GLY A 172 -11.54 0.26 -9.75
C GLY A 172 -12.75 0.79 -10.52
N PHE A 173 -12.54 1.55 -11.59
CA PHE A 173 -13.63 2.06 -12.41
C PHE A 173 -13.76 1.30 -13.74
N GLY A 174 -15.00 1.07 -14.15
CA GLY A 174 -15.33 0.42 -15.42
C GLY A 174 -15.82 -1.01 -15.26
N LYS A 175 -15.81 -1.79 -16.37
CA LYS A 175 -16.43 -3.12 -16.44
C LYS A 175 -15.85 -4.15 -15.46
N ASN A 176 -14.54 -4.04 -15.16
CA ASN A 176 -13.84 -4.95 -14.24
C ASN A 176 -13.55 -4.25 -12.91
N GLY A 177 -14.27 -3.15 -12.61
CA GLY A 177 -14.05 -2.39 -11.40
C GLY A 177 -14.74 -3.03 -10.21
N GLU A 178 -14.01 -3.15 -9.10
CA GLU A 178 -14.45 -3.67 -7.82
C GLU A 178 -14.06 -2.67 -6.73
N ALA A 179 -14.67 -2.80 -5.56
CA ALA A 179 -14.29 -2.05 -4.38
C ALA A 179 -13.68 -3.00 -3.36
N ASP A 180 -12.37 -2.91 -3.15
CA ASP A 180 -11.61 -3.80 -2.29
C ASP A 180 -11.31 -3.18 -0.93
N PHE A 181 -11.30 -3.99 0.12
CA PHE A 181 -10.89 -3.59 1.45
C PHE A 181 -9.46 -4.07 1.73
N THR A 182 -8.52 -3.11 1.82
CA THR A 182 -7.08 -3.37 1.94
C THR A 182 -6.44 -2.64 3.12
N PRO A 183 -6.87 -2.91 4.37
CA PRO A 183 -6.43 -2.15 5.54
C PRO A 183 -4.96 -2.36 5.85
N ALA A 184 -4.35 -1.32 6.42
CA ALA A 184 -3.01 -1.37 6.98
C ALA A 184 -2.99 -0.88 8.44
N ALA A 185 -2.07 -1.40 9.23
CA ALA A 185 -1.90 -1.02 10.63
C ALA A 185 -0.41 -0.99 11.01
N ARG A 186 -0.07 -0.15 11.98
CA ARG A 186 1.29 -0.01 12.50
C ARG A 186 1.27 0.11 14.02
N ILE A 187 2.23 -0.55 14.65
CA ILE A 187 2.67 -0.28 16.01
C ILE A 187 4.18 0.00 15.96
N ALA A 188 4.61 1.13 16.50
CA ALA A 188 6.01 1.50 16.54
C ALA A 188 6.41 2.07 17.91
N ARG A 189 7.68 1.95 18.24
CA ARG A 189 8.27 2.55 19.42
C ARG A 189 9.47 3.39 19.06
N LYS A 190 9.46 4.62 19.53
CA LYS A 190 10.60 5.53 19.43
C LYS A 190 11.70 5.08 20.40
N LEU A 191 12.91 4.94 19.90
CA LEU A 191 14.10 4.55 20.68
C LEU A 191 15.05 5.74 20.90
N GLY A 192 14.86 6.82 20.17
CA GLY A 192 15.67 8.03 20.22
C GLY A 192 15.08 9.12 19.34
N PRO A 193 15.79 10.25 19.18
CA PRO A 193 15.29 11.35 18.36
C PRO A 193 15.13 10.96 16.89
N ASP A 194 16.02 10.11 16.38
CA ASP A 194 16.11 9.78 14.95
C ASP A 194 15.96 8.29 14.67
N LEU A 195 15.42 7.51 15.62
CA LEU A 195 15.26 6.07 15.47
C LEU A 195 13.95 5.58 16.06
N SER A 196 13.19 4.83 15.28
CA SER A 196 12.07 4.02 15.78
C SER A 196 12.10 2.61 15.16
N ILE A 197 11.50 1.66 15.87
CA ILE A 197 11.27 0.30 15.37
C ILE A 197 9.79 -0.02 15.49
N GLY A 198 9.29 -0.89 14.62
CA GLY A 198 7.87 -1.22 14.65
C GLY A 198 7.52 -2.48 13.89
N LEU A 199 6.24 -2.77 13.94
CA LEU A 199 5.60 -3.78 13.11
C LEU A 199 4.52 -3.09 12.27
N GLU A 200 4.41 -3.51 11.02
CA GLU A 200 3.33 -3.09 10.13
C GLU A 200 2.64 -4.32 9.55
N HIS A 201 1.33 -4.27 9.51
CA HIS A 201 0.52 -5.31 8.91
C HIS A 201 -0.28 -4.73 7.75
N TYR A 202 -0.23 -5.42 6.63
CA TYR A 202 -1.00 -5.11 5.43
C TYR A 202 -1.88 -6.30 5.07
N ALA A 203 -3.13 -6.03 4.75
CA ALA A 203 -4.07 -7.06 4.36
C ALA A 203 -4.81 -6.69 3.08
N ASP A 204 -5.23 -7.70 2.34
CA ASP A 204 -6.20 -7.62 1.24
C ASP A 204 -7.29 -8.65 1.49
N PHE A 205 -8.47 -8.16 1.87
CA PHE A 205 -9.66 -8.99 2.12
C PHE A 205 -10.45 -9.27 0.84
N GLY A 206 -10.13 -8.56 -0.26
CA GLY A 206 -10.88 -8.58 -1.51
C GLY A 206 -12.12 -7.69 -1.48
N GLU A 207 -13.06 -7.99 -2.36
CA GLU A 207 -14.24 -7.18 -2.64
C GLU A 207 -15.15 -6.98 -1.42
N ILE A 208 -15.54 -5.74 -1.17
CA ILE A 208 -16.47 -5.37 -0.10
C ILE A 208 -17.83 -6.03 -0.36
N GLY A 209 -18.30 -6.78 0.63
CA GLY A 209 -19.54 -7.57 0.51
C GLY A 209 -19.32 -9.00 0.03
N ASN A 210 -18.12 -9.34 -0.48
CA ASN A 210 -17.75 -10.67 -0.92
C ASN A 210 -16.29 -10.99 -0.57
N PHE A 211 -15.93 -10.89 0.71
CA PHE A 211 -14.55 -11.11 1.15
C PHE A 211 -14.06 -12.51 0.81
N LYS A 212 -12.79 -12.56 0.39
CA LYS A 212 -12.06 -13.82 0.12
C LYS A 212 -12.02 -14.71 1.36
N LYS A 213 -11.89 -16.02 1.15
CA LYS A 213 -11.57 -16.94 2.26
C LYS A 213 -10.18 -16.63 2.81
N LEU A 214 -9.94 -16.93 4.08
CA LEU A 214 -8.67 -16.59 4.75
C LEU A 214 -7.41 -17.04 3.98
N GLY A 215 -7.44 -18.22 3.36
CA GLY A 215 -6.31 -18.72 2.56
C GLY A 215 -6.06 -17.94 1.28
N ASP A 216 -7.08 -17.28 0.76
CA ASP A 216 -7.06 -16.48 -0.48
C ASP A 216 -6.87 -14.98 -0.20
N GLN A 217 -6.97 -14.54 1.06
CA GLN A 217 -6.64 -13.20 1.49
C GLN A 217 -5.13 -13.03 1.54
N GLN A 218 -4.64 -11.82 1.26
CA GLN A 218 -3.23 -11.50 1.50
C GLN A 218 -3.07 -10.88 2.87
N HIS A 219 -2.11 -11.36 3.63
CA HIS A 219 -1.71 -10.82 4.93
C HIS A 219 -0.19 -10.83 5.01
N THR A 220 0.43 -9.65 5.11
CA THR A 220 1.88 -9.51 5.21
C THR A 220 2.24 -8.73 6.47
N LEU A 221 3.14 -9.29 7.27
CA LEU A 221 3.68 -8.64 8.47
C LEU A 221 5.11 -8.20 8.22
N PHE A 222 5.38 -6.91 8.42
CA PHE A 222 6.71 -6.32 8.31
C PHE A 222 7.29 -6.00 9.69
N ALA A 223 8.56 -6.33 9.88
CA ALA A 223 9.41 -5.66 10.87
C ALA A 223 10.02 -4.43 10.21
N VAL A 224 9.85 -3.26 10.82
CA VAL A 224 10.24 -1.98 10.23
C VAL A 224 11.12 -1.17 11.17
N THR A 225 11.96 -0.34 10.58
CA THR A 225 12.71 0.70 11.28
C THR A 225 12.64 2.01 10.52
N ASP A 226 12.50 3.11 11.26
CA ASP A 226 12.60 4.47 10.74
C ASP A 226 13.82 5.11 11.32
N PHE A 227 14.64 5.73 10.49
CA PHE A 227 15.83 6.42 10.94
C PHE A 227 16.20 7.57 10.02
N THR A 228 17.05 8.49 10.53
CA THR A 228 17.60 9.59 9.73
C THR A 228 19.01 9.23 9.29
N LEU A 229 19.29 9.39 7.98
CA LEU A 229 20.62 9.21 7.39
C LEU A 229 21.06 10.53 6.73
N GLY A 230 21.84 11.32 7.48
CA GLY A 230 22.22 12.66 7.03
C GLY A 230 20.99 13.56 6.89
N ILE A 231 20.68 13.95 5.66
CA ILE A 231 19.51 14.80 5.33
C ILE A 231 18.28 13.97 4.92
N PHE A 232 18.41 12.65 4.84
CA PHE A 232 17.36 11.76 4.37
C PHE A 232 16.65 11.09 5.54
N GLY A 233 15.33 11.05 5.48
CA GLY A 233 14.54 10.14 6.29
C GLY A 233 14.42 8.79 5.58
N VAL A 234 14.57 7.71 6.31
CA VAL A 234 14.53 6.35 5.77
C VAL A 234 13.55 5.50 6.56
N ASN A 235 12.64 4.82 5.86
CA ASN A 235 11.92 3.67 6.38
C ASN A 235 12.47 2.42 5.68
N PHE A 236 12.84 1.42 6.45
CA PHE A 236 13.26 0.12 5.94
C PHE A 236 12.46 -0.98 6.60
N GLY A 237 12.07 -2.00 5.85
CA GLY A 237 11.30 -3.11 6.40
C GLY A 237 11.52 -4.43 5.67
N VAL A 238 11.38 -5.52 6.43
CA VAL A 238 11.36 -6.88 5.89
C VAL A 238 10.03 -7.50 6.26
N GLY A 239 9.29 -7.96 5.25
CA GLY A 239 7.95 -8.50 5.35
C GLY A 239 7.88 -9.98 5.06
N TYR A 240 7.00 -10.67 5.78
CA TYR A 240 6.70 -12.07 5.57
C TYR A 240 5.20 -12.27 5.37
N GLY A 241 4.84 -12.96 4.27
CA GLY A 241 3.47 -13.31 3.95
C GLY A 241 2.95 -14.45 4.83
N LEU A 242 1.85 -14.20 5.52
CA LEU A 242 1.26 -15.10 6.51
C LEU A 242 0.29 -16.12 5.88
N THR A 243 -0.21 -15.84 4.66
CA THR A 243 -1.18 -16.69 3.96
C THR A 243 -0.59 -17.25 2.66
N PRO A 244 -1.15 -18.31 2.08
CA PRO A 244 -0.72 -18.84 0.79
C PRO A 244 -0.82 -17.85 -0.36
N ALA A 245 -1.79 -16.93 -0.34
CA ALA A 245 -1.98 -15.91 -1.36
C ALA A 245 -0.99 -14.74 -1.25
N SER A 246 -0.31 -14.58 -0.11
CA SER A 246 0.67 -13.52 0.11
C SER A 246 2.01 -13.84 -0.53
N ASP A 247 2.72 -12.79 -0.95
CA ASP A 247 4.15 -12.87 -1.26
C ASP A 247 4.94 -13.23 0.00
N ARG A 248 5.89 -14.16 -0.08
CA ARG A 248 6.55 -14.73 1.11
C ARG A 248 7.60 -13.81 1.71
N TRP A 249 8.46 -13.21 0.89
CA TRP A 249 9.50 -12.32 1.38
C TRP A 249 9.52 -11.05 0.55
N VAL A 250 9.28 -9.95 1.24
CA VAL A 250 9.26 -8.61 0.66
C VAL A 250 10.20 -7.71 1.46
N ILE A 251 11.05 -6.99 0.77
CA ILE A 251 11.91 -5.96 1.36
C ILE A 251 11.39 -4.62 0.87
N LYS A 252 11.12 -3.69 1.77
CA LYS A 252 10.71 -2.35 1.40
C LYS A 252 11.70 -1.30 1.91
N THR A 253 11.83 -0.22 1.17
CA THR A 253 12.60 0.96 1.56
C THR A 253 11.88 2.20 1.05
N ILE A 254 11.77 3.21 1.91
CA ILE A 254 11.32 4.54 1.52
C ILE A 254 12.45 5.50 1.92
N VAL A 255 12.95 6.28 0.97
CA VAL A 255 13.94 7.33 1.22
C VAL A 255 13.31 8.66 0.84
N GLY A 256 13.26 9.58 1.78
CA GLY A 256 12.63 10.87 1.56
C GLY A 256 13.55 12.04 1.87
N TYR A 257 13.33 13.13 1.13
CA TYR A 257 13.98 14.41 1.33
C TYR A 257 12.97 15.55 1.23
N ALA A 258 13.14 16.52 2.09
CA ALA A 258 12.34 17.74 2.04
C ALA A 258 13.19 18.95 1.72
N PHE A 259 12.76 19.67 0.73
CA PHE A 259 13.44 20.88 0.33
C PHE A 259 13.20 22.01 1.34
N PRO A 260 14.22 22.80 1.69
CA PRO A 260 14.03 23.95 2.55
C PRO A 260 13.02 24.93 1.95
N VAL A 261 12.13 25.47 2.78
CA VAL A 261 11.23 26.56 2.34
C VAL A 261 12.05 27.85 2.21
N PRO A 262 12.01 28.53 1.05
CA PRO A 262 12.73 29.79 0.88
C PRO A 262 12.31 30.81 1.94
N GLY A 263 13.29 31.44 2.62
CA GLY A 263 13.05 32.47 3.63
C GLY A 263 12.75 31.96 5.04
N SER A 264 12.70 30.65 5.26
CA SER A 264 12.64 30.07 6.61
C SER A 264 14.05 29.77 7.14
N ASN A 265 14.25 29.86 8.48
CA ASN A 265 15.51 29.44 9.10
C ASN A 265 15.70 27.93 8.86
N SER A 266 16.62 27.59 7.95
CA SER A 266 16.76 26.27 7.33
C SER A 266 17.00 25.10 8.28
N GLU A 267 17.52 25.33 9.48
CA GLU A 267 17.81 24.26 10.44
C GLU A 267 16.56 23.67 11.12
N ALA A 268 15.50 24.45 11.30
CA ALA A 268 14.27 23.97 11.93
C ALA A 268 13.42 23.11 10.96
N ASN A 269 13.44 23.42 9.67
CA ASN A 269 12.60 22.77 8.66
C ASN A 269 13.22 21.49 8.08
N ALA A 270 14.54 21.38 8.02
CA ALA A 270 15.21 20.14 7.58
C ALA A 270 14.99 18.97 8.55
N ARG A 271 14.68 19.27 9.82
CA ARG A 271 14.38 18.25 10.85
C ARG A 271 12.93 17.79 10.91
N LEU A 272 12.02 18.43 10.17
CA LEU A 272 10.58 18.13 10.21
C LEU A 272 10.15 16.98 9.30
N ILE A 273 11.06 16.45 8.49
CA ILE A 273 10.70 15.41 7.53
C ILE A 273 11.62 14.21 7.66
N THR A 274 11.34 13.41 8.61
CA THR A 274 11.44 11.98 8.42
C THR A 274 10.19 11.57 7.63
N PRO A 275 10.29 10.94 6.47
CA PRO A 275 9.13 10.53 5.67
C PRO A 275 8.16 9.65 6.44
N VAL A 276 8.50 9.26 7.63
CA VAL A 276 7.80 8.25 8.42
C VAL A 276 7.51 8.68 9.85
N ASN A 277 8.07 9.80 10.36
CA ASN A 277 7.81 10.16 11.76
C ASN A 277 7.91 11.66 12.02
N PRO A 278 6.79 12.44 11.96
CA PRO A 278 6.77 13.82 12.40
C PRO A 278 6.75 13.98 13.92
N MET A 279 7.28 13.02 14.68
CA MET A 279 7.57 13.25 16.11
C MET A 279 8.78 14.19 16.28
N ALA A 280 8.78 15.28 15.51
CA ALA A 280 9.75 16.32 15.65
C ALA A 280 9.39 17.22 16.83
N HIS A 281 10.23 17.12 17.83
CA HIS A 281 10.61 18.19 18.77
C HIS A 281 9.54 19.24 19.13
N ALA A 282 8.68 18.92 20.10
CA ALA A 282 8.34 19.91 21.09
C ALA A 282 9.63 20.22 21.89
N SER A 283 10.47 21.13 21.41
CA SER A 283 11.39 21.81 22.29
C SER A 283 10.49 22.54 23.29
N ALA A 284 10.45 22.03 24.52
CA ALA A 284 9.89 22.74 25.64
C ALA A 284 10.52 24.15 25.66
N ARG A 285 9.74 25.17 25.31
CA ARG A 285 10.09 26.52 25.70
C ARG A 285 10.01 26.51 27.21
N PRO A 286 11.08 26.89 27.94
CA PRO A 286 10.96 27.07 29.36
C PRO A 286 9.91 28.16 29.62
N PHE A 287 8.95 27.84 30.45
CA PHE A 287 8.06 28.84 31.05
C PHE A 287 8.95 29.91 31.65
N GLN A 288 8.93 31.12 31.10
CA GLN A 288 9.43 32.29 31.80
C GLN A 288 8.30 32.81 32.67
N PRO A 289 8.59 33.14 33.94
CA PRO A 289 7.59 33.59 34.91
C PRO A 289 6.97 34.93 34.57
#